data_43e4d9d8a9645893dcdd25bf81f5125b
#
_entry.id   43e4d9d8a9645893dcdd25bf81f5125b
#
_cell.length_a   1.000
_cell.length_b   1.000
_cell.length_c   1.000
_cell.angle_alpha   90.00
_cell.angle_beta   90.00
_cell.angle_gamma   90.00
#
_symmetry.space_group_name_H-M   'P 1'
#
loop_
_entity.id
_entity.type
_entity.pdbx_description
1 polymer ?
#
loop_
_entity_poly.entity_id
_entity_poly.type
_entity_poly.pdbx_seq_one_letter_code
_entity_poly.pdbx_strand_id
1 'polypeptide(L)'
;VGGSAISLYGVRSTPDSVTATAASSPISVTGLTNGTPYTFAVWAINTYGPSAFSAASNSVTPEVLQRGVYGGGSSNVMDYINIASTGNATDFGDMLESTRLYGAFASTTRGVFAGGNDSVRRIQYITFATTGDSANFGNLTKDMKNGIGGCNSATRGVVGGGFTTTYDAQLEYVTIASTGNATSFGDLTTARYGVSACSSPTRGVWGGGESSVDFTNIIDYVTIASTGSASDFGDLITVARDTTACSSSTRGLFAGNSTPPGTTPYSNVIQYITIASAGNATDFGDLTQETVRAGACSSATRATFGGGTISGATTNVISYVTIASTGNATDFGDLTTSRGSLGACSSSNGGVQ
;
A
#
# COMPACT_ATOMS: atom_id res chain seq x y z
N VAL A 1 -37.60 15.04 34.62
CA VAL A 1 -37.05 15.16 35.97
C VAL A 1 -36.29 13.88 36.30
N GLY A 2 -35.00 13.82 36.04
CA GLY A 2 -34.18 12.68 36.39
C GLY A 2 -33.44 12.95 37.69
N GLY A 3 -33.87 12.34 38.76
CA GLY A 3 -33.21 12.47 40.07
C GLY A 3 -32.05 11.49 40.31
N SER A 4 -31.50 10.85 39.26
CA SER A 4 -30.42 9.86 39.37
C SER A 4 -29.32 10.15 38.36
N ALA A 5 -28.07 9.81 38.73
CA ALA A 5 -26.93 9.91 37.82
C ALA A 5 -27.11 9.04 36.55
N ILE A 6 -26.65 9.54 35.43
CA ILE A 6 -26.62 8.78 34.16
C ILE A 6 -25.55 7.69 34.29
N SER A 7 -25.92 6.47 34.00
CA SER A 7 -25.05 5.30 34.05
C SER A 7 -24.54 4.89 32.70
N LEU A 8 -25.27 5.20 31.60
CA LEU A 8 -24.93 4.79 30.22
C LEU A 8 -25.54 5.76 29.21
N TYR A 9 -24.90 5.91 28.09
CA TYR A 9 -25.43 6.56 26.90
C TYR A 9 -25.61 5.56 25.79
N GLY A 10 -26.66 5.73 24.98
CA GLY A 10 -26.89 4.93 23.78
C GLY A 10 -27.02 5.80 22.54
N VAL A 11 -26.73 5.22 21.41
CA VAL A 11 -26.90 5.82 20.09
C VAL A 11 -27.58 4.83 19.15
N ARG A 12 -28.45 5.32 18.26
CA ARG A 12 -29.10 4.53 17.20
C ARG A 12 -28.99 5.25 15.88
N SER A 13 -28.62 4.50 14.83
CA SER A 13 -28.58 4.97 13.46
C SER A 13 -29.96 4.91 12.78
N THR A 14 -30.12 5.77 11.77
CA THR A 14 -31.20 5.68 10.77
C THR A 14 -30.54 5.90 9.39
N PRO A 15 -30.69 4.99 8.42
CA PRO A 15 -31.44 3.72 8.46
C PRO A 15 -30.78 2.65 9.36
N ASP A 16 -31.22 1.40 9.24
CA ASP A 16 -30.73 0.14 9.77
C ASP A 16 -30.86 -0.03 11.30
N SER A 17 -31.17 1.03 12.06
CA SER A 17 -31.35 0.96 13.51
C SER A 17 -30.18 0.27 14.27
N VAL A 18 -28.94 0.42 13.75
CA VAL A 18 -27.73 -0.07 14.44
C VAL A 18 -27.58 0.70 15.74
N THR A 19 -27.36 0.00 16.85
CA THR A 19 -27.23 0.60 18.19
C THR A 19 -25.86 0.33 18.79
N ALA A 20 -25.37 1.31 19.56
CA ALA A 20 -24.17 1.17 20.39
C ALA A 20 -24.39 1.89 21.72
N THR A 21 -23.66 1.48 22.76
CA THR A 21 -23.70 2.09 24.09
C THR A 21 -22.30 2.26 24.66
N ALA A 22 -22.14 3.32 25.51
CA ALA A 22 -20.93 3.53 26.29
C ALA A 22 -21.23 4.33 27.55
N ALA A 23 -20.37 4.22 28.56
CA ALA A 23 -20.51 4.99 29.81
C ALA A 23 -20.15 6.47 29.64
N SER A 24 -19.42 6.83 28.58
CA SER A 24 -18.99 8.20 28.25
C SER A 24 -18.89 8.41 26.75
N SER A 25 -18.79 9.67 26.34
CA SER A 25 -18.41 10.05 24.94
C SER A 25 -16.90 9.84 24.72
N PRO A 26 -16.47 9.46 23.49
CA PRO A 26 -17.31 9.18 22.32
C PRO A 26 -17.90 7.76 22.33
N ILE A 27 -18.99 7.54 21.56
CA ILE A 27 -19.60 6.23 21.33
C ILE A 27 -19.28 5.81 19.88
N SER A 28 -18.55 4.71 19.70
CA SER A 28 -18.29 4.15 18.37
C SER A 28 -19.48 3.30 17.91
N VAL A 29 -19.97 3.58 16.70
CA VAL A 29 -21.02 2.79 16.04
C VAL A 29 -20.38 2.00 14.91
N THR A 30 -20.42 0.66 15.01
CA THR A 30 -19.85 -0.26 14.02
C THR A 30 -20.97 -0.97 13.27
N GLY A 31 -20.64 -1.61 12.13
CA GLY A 31 -21.61 -2.37 11.33
C GLY A 31 -22.48 -1.51 10.40
N LEU A 32 -22.10 -0.25 10.17
CA LEU A 32 -22.74 0.60 9.17
C LEU A 32 -22.29 0.21 7.76
N THR A 33 -23.17 0.39 6.78
CA THR A 33 -22.87 0.16 5.35
C THR A 33 -22.23 1.40 4.74
N ASN A 34 -21.03 1.24 4.15
CA ASN A 34 -20.35 2.33 3.43
C ASN A 34 -21.22 2.83 2.26
N GLY A 35 -21.17 4.13 2.00
CA GLY A 35 -21.95 4.79 0.97
C GLY A 35 -23.42 5.07 1.33
N THR A 36 -23.89 4.57 2.47
CA THR A 36 -25.24 4.83 2.96
C THR A 36 -25.24 6.04 3.91
N PRO A 37 -26.02 7.11 3.65
CA PRO A 37 -26.11 8.24 4.57
C PRO A 37 -26.89 7.87 5.83
N TYR A 38 -26.30 8.10 7.00
CA TYR A 38 -26.90 7.85 8.30
C TYR A 38 -27.08 9.13 9.09
N THR A 39 -28.16 9.19 9.85
CA THR A 39 -28.34 10.12 10.97
C THR A 39 -28.37 9.35 12.28
N PHE A 40 -28.07 10.02 13.38
CA PHE A 40 -27.97 9.38 14.70
C PHE A 40 -28.83 10.10 15.72
N ALA A 41 -29.51 9.33 16.55
CA ALA A 41 -30.20 9.84 17.73
C ALA A 41 -29.61 9.18 18.97
N VAL A 42 -29.46 9.94 20.05
CA VAL A 42 -28.89 9.49 21.33
C VAL A 42 -29.94 9.47 22.44
N TRP A 43 -29.71 8.64 23.44
CA TRP A 43 -30.48 8.63 24.69
C TRP A 43 -29.55 8.37 25.88
N ALA A 44 -30.00 8.74 27.06
CA ALA A 44 -29.32 8.49 28.33
C ALA A 44 -30.08 7.47 29.16
N ILE A 45 -29.36 6.67 29.94
CA ILE A 45 -29.94 5.64 30.82
C ILE A 45 -29.52 5.93 32.28
N ASN A 46 -30.46 5.87 33.19
CA ASN A 46 -30.23 5.92 34.62
C ASN A 46 -31.04 4.81 35.32
N THR A 47 -31.09 4.82 36.65
CA THR A 47 -31.82 3.81 37.45
C THR A 47 -33.34 3.79 37.23
N TYR A 48 -33.91 4.82 36.60
CA TYR A 48 -35.34 4.90 36.25
C TYR A 48 -35.63 4.46 34.81
N GLY A 49 -34.58 4.18 34.02
CA GLY A 49 -34.71 3.71 32.64
C GLY A 49 -34.14 4.70 31.61
N PRO A 50 -34.37 4.42 30.29
CA PRO A 50 -33.88 5.26 29.20
C PRO A 50 -34.70 6.57 29.07
N SER A 51 -34.03 7.63 28.68
CA SER A 51 -34.66 8.87 28.23
C SER A 51 -35.34 8.72 26.87
N ALA A 52 -36.11 9.73 26.46
CA ALA A 52 -36.46 9.91 25.05
C ALA A 52 -35.20 10.11 24.19
N PHE A 53 -35.31 9.78 22.88
CA PHE A 53 -34.26 10.06 21.91
C PHE A 53 -34.09 11.57 21.71
N SER A 54 -32.87 11.99 21.44
CA SER A 54 -32.56 13.32 20.91
C SER A 54 -33.18 13.56 19.53
N ALA A 55 -33.14 14.79 19.04
CA ALA A 55 -33.26 15.07 17.61
C ALA A 55 -32.15 14.32 16.85
N ALA A 56 -32.43 14.02 15.58
CA ALA A 56 -31.42 13.39 14.72
C ALA A 56 -30.24 14.33 14.47
N SER A 57 -29.05 13.76 14.34
CA SER A 57 -27.84 14.49 13.95
C SER A 57 -27.90 14.94 12.48
N ASN A 58 -26.91 15.73 12.05
CA ASN A 58 -26.57 15.86 10.64
C ASN A 58 -26.29 14.48 10.02
N SER A 59 -26.53 14.36 8.71
CA SER A 59 -26.21 13.12 8.00
C SER A 59 -24.69 12.93 7.87
N VAL A 60 -24.22 11.70 8.08
CA VAL A 60 -22.84 11.25 7.84
C VAL A 60 -22.91 10.00 6.96
N THR A 61 -22.10 9.96 5.92
CA THR A 61 -21.98 8.80 5.04
C THR A 61 -20.65 8.11 5.34
N PRO A 62 -20.63 6.89 5.92
CA PRO A 62 -19.41 6.14 6.08
C PRO A 62 -18.80 5.84 4.71
N GLU A 63 -17.51 6.02 4.58
CA GLU A 63 -16.78 5.73 3.35
C GLU A 63 -15.78 4.61 3.57
N VAL A 64 -15.45 3.88 2.51
CA VAL A 64 -14.33 2.93 2.53
C VAL A 64 -13.05 3.73 2.72
N LEU A 65 -12.29 3.41 3.76
CA LEU A 65 -11.00 4.05 3.97
C LEU A 65 -10.07 3.74 2.79
N GLN A 66 -9.71 4.77 2.02
CA GLN A 66 -8.78 4.68 0.90
C GLN A 66 -7.47 5.39 1.26
N ARG A 67 -6.84 4.94 2.33
CA ARG A 67 -5.59 5.54 2.82
C ARG A 67 -4.40 4.89 2.13
N GLY A 68 -3.58 5.71 1.47
CA GLY A 68 -2.24 5.35 1.00
C GLY A 68 -1.21 5.86 2.00
N VAL A 69 -0.21 5.04 2.35
CA VAL A 69 0.88 5.41 3.27
C VAL A 69 2.21 5.23 2.57
N TYR A 70 3.03 6.26 2.61
CA TYR A 70 4.39 6.32 2.08
C TYR A 70 5.37 6.36 3.25
N GLY A 71 6.29 5.39 3.33
CA GLY A 71 7.22 5.29 4.44
C GLY A 71 8.68 5.17 4.03
N GLY A 72 9.58 5.64 4.88
CA GLY A 72 11.00 5.52 4.70
C GLY A 72 11.62 6.56 3.76
N GLY A 73 12.61 6.15 2.98
CA GLY A 73 13.36 7.06 2.10
C GLY A 73 14.59 7.66 2.77
N SER A 74 15.38 6.87 3.50
CA SER A 74 16.48 7.29 4.37
C SER A 74 16.00 8.17 5.54
N SER A 75 14.76 7.96 5.96
CA SER A 75 14.05 8.62 7.05
C SER A 75 13.13 7.60 7.71
N ASN A 76 12.67 7.86 8.91
CA ASN A 76 11.62 7.07 9.57
C ASN A 76 10.20 7.64 9.33
N VAL A 77 10.08 8.79 8.71
CA VAL A 77 8.78 9.46 8.47
C VAL A 77 7.85 8.62 7.62
N MET A 78 6.61 8.55 8.04
CA MET A 78 5.49 8.04 7.24
C MET A 78 4.48 9.15 6.97
N ASP A 79 4.10 9.29 5.71
CA ASP A 79 3.04 10.20 5.29
C ASP A 79 1.83 9.42 4.78
N TYR A 80 0.63 9.97 4.92
CA TYR A 80 -0.56 9.39 4.33
C TYR A 80 -1.37 10.37 3.49
N ILE A 81 -2.10 9.81 2.53
CA ILE A 81 -3.08 10.50 1.69
C ILE A 81 -4.43 9.79 1.75
N ASN A 82 -5.49 10.51 1.41
CA ASN A 82 -6.75 9.89 0.97
C ASN A 82 -6.71 9.74 -0.55
N ILE A 83 -6.58 8.51 -1.08
CA ILE A 83 -6.43 8.24 -2.51
C ILE A 83 -7.65 8.76 -3.32
N ALA A 84 -8.83 8.83 -2.70
CA ALA A 84 -10.06 9.26 -3.37
C ALA A 84 -10.08 10.76 -3.72
N SER A 85 -9.31 11.59 -3.01
CA SER A 85 -9.28 13.05 -3.19
C SER A 85 -7.88 13.59 -3.29
N THR A 86 -7.61 14.48 -4.26
CA THR A 86 -6.32 15.17 -4.39
C THR A 86 -6.05 16.09 -3.21
N GLY A 87 -4.79 16.25 -2.85
CA GLY A 87 -4.31 17.10 -1.76
C GLY A 87 -3.00 16.60 -1.21
N ASN A 88 -2.36 17.44 -0.42
CA ASN A 88 -1.06 17.13 0.18
C ASN A 88 -1.20 16.01 1.22
N ALA A 89 -0.13 15.25 1.37
CA ALA A 89 -0.03 14.24 2.42
C ALA A 89 0.05 14.88 3.81
N THR A 90 -0.35 14.10 4.78
CA THR A 90 -0.30 14.46 6.20
C THR A 90 0.59 13.45 6.92
N ASP A 91 1.25 13.88 7.97
CA ASP A 91 2.04 13.01 8.83
C ASP A 91 1.19 11.86 9.39
N PHE A 92 1.72 10.64 9.26
CA PHE A 92 1.10 9.42 9.78
C PHE A 92 1.71 9.00 11.12
N GLY A 93 2.99 9.23 11.31
CA GLY A 93 3.85 8.77 12.40
C GLY A 93 5.17 8.25 11.86
N ASP A 94 5.91 7.49 12.66
CA ASP A 94 7.26 7.07 12.33
C ASP A 94 7.41 5.55 12.17
N MET A 95 8.29 5.16 11.27
CA MET A 95 8.79 3.78 11.20
C MET A 95 9.73 3.51 12.37
N LEU A 96 9.84 2.24 12.78
CA LEU A 96 10.77 1.83 13.85
C LEU A 96 12.23 2.19 13.56
N GLU A 97 12.59 2.31 12.30
CA GLU A 97 13.95 2.62 11.86
C GLU A 97 13.94 3.48 10.60
N SER A 98 14.95 4.36 10.48
CA SER A 98 15.25 5.07 9.25
C SER A 98 15.85 4.08 8.24
N THR A 99 15.15 3.70 7.21
CA THR A 99 15.65 2.83 6.14
C THR A 99 14.93 3.10 4.82
N ARG A 100 15.23 2.35 3.77
CA ARG A 100 14.77 2.57 2.40
C ARG A 100 14.66 1.27 1.62
N LEU A 101 13.99 1.30 0.45
CA LEU A 101 13.89 0.18 -0.47
C LEU A 101 13.16 -1.05 0.11
N TYR A 102 12.06 -0.81 0.80
CA TYR A 102 11.20 -1.85 1.37
C TYR A 102 10.35 -2.56 0.32
N GLY A 103 10.04 -3.83 0.56
CA GLY A 103 8.83 -4.45 0.07
C GLY A 103 7.64 -4.04 0.94
N ALA A 104 6.57 -3.57 0.32
CA ALA A 104 5.38 -3.17 1.05
C ALA A 104 4.14 -3.87 0.49
N PHE A 105 3.21 -4.20 1.37
CA PHE A 105 1.95 -4.87 1.05
C PHE A 105 0.92 -4.61 2.14
N ALA A 106 -0.35 -4.94 1.90
CA ALA A 106 -1.39 -4.57 2.85
C ALA A 106 -2.61 -5.50 2.83
N SER A 107 -3.38 -5.47 3.90
CA SER A 107 -4.81 -5.79 3.93
C SER A 107 -5.63 -4.50 4.00
N THR A 108 -6.95 -4.60 4.07
CA THR A 108 -7.82 -3.42 4.27
C THR A 108 -7.58 -2.70 5.59
N THR A 109 -6.97 -3.35 6.58
CA THR A 109 -6.77 -2.80 7.93
C THR A 109 -5.32 -2.55 8.30
N ARG A 110 -4.38 -3.27 7.69
CA ARG A 110 -2.97 -3.28 8.09
C ARG A 110 -2.06 -3.09 6.89
N GLY A 111 -1.15 -2.11 6.97
CA GLY A 111 -0.01 -1.95 6.05
C GLY A 111 1.23 -2.60 6.64
N VAL A 112 2.04 -3.26 5.83
CA VAL A 112 3.24 -3.98 6.24
C VAL A 112 4.42 -3.56 5.36
N PHE A 113 5.57 -3.30 6.00
CA PHE A 113 6.84 -2.95 5.38
C PHE A 113 7.87 -4.00 5.79
N ALA A 114 8.57 -4.58 4.83
CA ALA A 114 9.49 -5.68 5.06
C ALA A 114 10.87 -5.42 4.46
N GLY A 115 11.93 -5.80 5.17
CA GLY A 115 13.32 -5.64 4.76
C GLY A 115 13.79 -4.19 4.78
N GLY A 116 14.61 -3.82 3.84
CA GLY A 116 15.21 -2.48 3.71
C GLY A 116 16.73 -2.50 3.78
N ASN A 117 17.37 -1.42 3.34
CA ASN A 117 18.81 -1.39 3.08
C ASN A 117 19.69 -1.61 4.32
N ASP A 118 19.26 -1.17 5.50
CA ASP A 118 20.11 -1.13 6.69
C ASP A 118 19.67 -2.14 7.77
N SER A 119 18.48 -2.69 7.67
CA SER A 119 17.87 -3.52 8.71
C SER A 119 17.37 -4.86 8.24
N VAL A 120 18.01 -5.39 7.36
CA VAL A 120 18.28 -6.76 7.22
C VAL A 120 17.08 -7.72 7.21
N ARG A 121 16.28 -7.86 8.24
CA ARG A 121 15.19 -8.86 8.33
C ARG A 121 13.88 -8.33 8.86
N ARG A 122 13.84 -7.11 9.37
CA ARG A 122 12.68 -6.62 10.09
C ARG A 122 11.46 -6.53 9.19
N ILE A 123 10.34 -6.97 9.74
CA ILE A 123 9.00 -6.70 9.22
C ILE A 123 8.30 -5.83 10.27
N GLN A 124 7.72 -4.72 9.83
CA GLN A 124 6.97 -3.80 10.67
C GLN A 124 5.61 -3.48 10.06
N TYR A 125 4.65 -3.06 10.87
CA TYR A 125 3.29 -2.80 10.39
C TYR A 125 2.67 -1.57 11.01
N ILE A 126 1.66 -1.07 10.32
CA ILE A 126 0.77 0.01 10.74
C ILE A 126 -0.68 -0.46 10.69
N THR A 127 -1.55 0.23 11.40
CA THR A 127 -3.01 0.08 11.29
C THR A 127 -3.55 1.30 10.54
N PHE A 128 -4.22 1.10 9.40
CA PHE A 128 -4.69 2.23 8.57
C PHE A 128 -5.73 3.11 9.24
N ALA A 129 -6.53 2.59 10.16
CA ALA A 129 -7.62 3.34 10.79
C ALA A 129 -7.12 4.47 11.72
N THR A 130 -5.92 4.32 12.28
CA THR A 130 -5.34 5.28 13.23
C THR A 130 -3.95 5.69 12.79
N THR A 131 -3.61 6.98 12.92
CA THR A 131 -2.24 7.46 12.79
C THR A 131 -1.41 7.05 14.00
N GLY A 132 -0.10 6.93 13.83
CA GLY A 132 0.85 6.57 14.87
C GLY A 132 2.02 5.76 14.30
N ASP A 133 2.98 5.48 15.16
CA ASP A 133 4.20 4.80 14.78
C ASP A 133 3.95 3.33 14.40
N SER A 134 4.82 2.81 13.55
CA SER A 134 4.79 1.40 13.20
C SER A 134 5.18 0.52 14.38
N ALA A 135 4.71 -0.71 14.37
CA ALA A 135 5.02 -1.72 15.37
C ALA A 135 5.77 -2.90 14.74
N ASN A 136 6.52 -3.64 15.56
CA ASN A 136 7.23 -4.84 15.12
C ASN A 136 6.21 -5.93 14.72
N PHE A 137 6.38 -6.48 13.52
CA PHE A 137 5.59 -7.60 13.01
C PHE A 137 6.30 -8.94 13.20
N GLY A 138 7.60 -9.00 12.91
CA GLY A 138 8.42 -10.20 12.88
C GLY A 138 9.67 -10.00 12.02
N ASN A 139 10.22 -11.09 11.50
CA ASN A 139 11.42 -11.06 10.68
C ASN A 139 11.28 -11.91 9.41
N LEU A 140 11.96 -11.50 8.35
CA LEU A 140 12.26 -12.33 7.19
C LEU A 140 13.15 -13.50 7.59
N THR A 141 13.18 -14.57 6.81
CA THR A 141 14.01 -15.75 7.11
C THR A 141 15.50 -15.46 6.94
N LYS A 142 15.84 -14.54 6.04
CA LYS A 142 17.20 -14.07 5.78
C LYS A 142 17.27 -12.57 5.56
N ASP A 143 18.47 -12.06 5.52
CA ASP A 143 18.73 -10.66 5.19
C ASP A 143 18.32 -10.38 3.74
N MET A 144 17.31 -9.54 3.54
CA MET A 144 16.94 -9.01 2.23
C MET A 144 17.21 -7.52 2.23
N LYS A 145 18.31 -7.14 1.61
CA LYS A 145 18.74 -5.75 1.43
C LYS A 145 18.40 -5.31 0.01
N ASN A 146 18.12 -4.03 -0.15
CA ASN A 146 17.95 -3.39 -1.45
C ASN A 146 16.88 -4.00 -2.37
N GLY A 147 15.87 -3.20 -2.66
CA GLY A 147 15.02 -3.37 -3.82
C GLY A 147 14.23 -4.67 -3.87
N ILE A 148 13.54 -5.02 -2.79
CA ILE A 148 12.58 -6.12 -2.77
C ILE A 148 11.20 -5.64 -3.20
N GLY A 149 10.47 -6.46 -3.96
CA GLY A 149 9.07 -6.20 -4.32
C GLY A 149 8.12 -6.90 -3.37
N GLY A 150 7.02 -6.22 -2.99
CA GLY A 150 5.97 -6.77 -2.14
C GLY A 150 4.60 -6.73 -2.80
N CYS A 151 3.83 -7.80 -2.67
CA CYS A 151 2.46 -7.90 -3.15
C CYS A 151 1.60 -8.70 -2.16
N ASN A 152 0.29 -8.74 -2.35
CA ASN A 152 -0.61 -9.40 -1.41
C ASN A 152 -1.91 -9.90 -2.02
N SER A 153 -2.54 -10.83 -1.32
CA SER A 153 -4.00 -11.02 -1.28
C SER A 153 -4.58 -10.32 -0.05
N ALA A 154 -5.88 -10.46 0.18
CA ALA A 154 -6.51 -9.90 1.40
C ALA A 154 -5.90 -10.45 2.71
N THR A 155 -5.27 -11.63 2.68
CA THR A 155 -4.79 -12.33 3.89
C THR A 155 -3.29 -12.59 3.92
N ARG A 156 -2.64 -12.73 2.76
CA ARG A 156 -1.25 -13.11 2.63
C ARG A 156 -0.44 -12.03 1.91
N GLY A 157 0.66 -11.58 2.52
CA GLY A 157 1.67 -10.76 1.87
C GLY A 157 2.83 -11.64 1.40
N VAL A 158 3.34 -11.37 0.20
CA VAL A 158 4.51 -12.05 -0.38
C VAL A 158 5.55 -10.99 -0.75
N VAL A 159 6.80 -11.20 -0.36
CA VAL A 159 7.92 -10.32 -0.68
C VAL A 159 9.07 -11.12 -1.24
N GLY A 160 9.88 -10.51 -2.07
CA GLY A 160 11.08 -11.18 -2.55
C GLY A 160 11.88 -10.46 -3.61
N GLY A 161 12.88 -11.15 -4.11
CA GLY A 161 13.99 -10.56 -4.81
C GLY A 161 14.96 -9.89 -3.85
N GLY A 162 15.80 -9.02 -4.36
CA GLY A 162 16.72 -8.21 -3.54
C GLY A 162 18.18 -8.56 -3.72
N PHE A 163 19.02 -7.85 -2.99
CA PHE A 163 20.47 -8.00 -3.03
C PHE A 163 21.05 -7.89 -1.63
N THR A 164 21.88 -8.84 -1.26
CA THR A 164 22.70 -8.77 -0.04
C THR A 164 24.17 -8.67 -0.41
N THR A 165 24.83 -9.79 -0.53
CA THR A 165 26.16 -9.98 -1.16
C THR A 165 26.01 -10.59 -2.55
N THR A 166 24.86 -11.19 -2.82
CA THR A 166 24.46 -11.79 -4.11
C THR A 166 23.03 -11.39 -4.45
N TYR A 167 22.69 -11.46 -5.71
CA TYR A 167 21.31 -11.33 -6.18
C TYR A 167 20.47 -12.47 -5.61
N ASP A 168 19.21 -12.17 -5.27
CA ASP A 168 18.31 -13.11 -4.64
C ASP A 168 17.07 -13.38 -5.49
N ALA A 169 16.63 -14.63 -5.52
CA ALA A 169 15.39 -15.03 -6.16
C ALA A 169 14.29 -15.36 -5.13
N GLN A 170 14.64 -15.55 -3.86
CA GLN A 170 13.71 -16.08 -2.86
C GLN A 170 12.51 -15.17 -2.66
N LEU A 171 11.34 -15.80 -2.61
CA LEU A 171 10.08 -15.23 -2.18
C LEU A 171 9.75 -15.77 -0.77
N GLU A 172 9.24 -14.88 0.08
CA GLU A 172 8.80 -15.20 1.43
C GLU A 172 7.38 -14.66 1.65
N TYR A 173 6.62 -15.25 2.56
CA TYR A 173 5.28 -14.79 2.87
C TYR A 173 4.99 -14.71 4.36
N VAL A 174 4.00 -13.88 4.68
CA VAL A 174 3.40 -13.76 6.01
C VAL A 174 1.86 -13.78 5.91
N THR A 175 1.20 -14.15 7.01
CA THR A 175 -0.24 -13.91 7.19
C THR A 175 -0.42 -12.50 7.75
N ILE A 176 -1.05 -11.58 6.98
CA ILE A 176 -1.08 -10.15 7.33
C ILE A 176 -1.80 -9.88 8.67
N ALA A 177 -2.84 -10.64 8.97
CA ALA A 177 -3.67 -10.44 10.17
C ALA A 177 -2.95 -10.75 11.50
N SER A 178 -1.91 -11.60 11.48
CA SER A 178 -1.18 -12.04 12.67
C SER A 178 0.31 -11.73 12.56
N THR A 179 0.89 -11.14 13.60
CA THR A 179 2.34 -10.93 13.69
C THR A 179 3.07 -12.26 13.78
N GLY A 180 4.26 -12.31 13.19
CA GLY A 180 5.09 -13.50 13.16
C GLY A 180 6.18 -13.41 12.09
N ASN A 181 7.09 -14.36 12.08
CA ASN A 181 8.15 -14.42 11.09
C ASN A 181 7.63 -14.90 9.73
N ALA A 182 8.30 -14.46 8.68
CA ALA A 182 8.03 -14.94 7.34
C ALA A 182 8.44 -16.40 7.16
N THR A 183 7.83 -17.02 6.16
CA THR A 183 8.11 -18.41 5.75
C THR A 183 8.46 -18.41 4.27
N SER A 184 9.32 -19.32 3.83
CA SER A 184 9.67 -19.47 2.41
C SER A 184 8.41 -19.75 1.56
N PHE A 185 8.33 -19.07 0.43
CA PHE A 185 7.23 -19.22 -0.53
C PHE A 185 7.67 -20.00 -1.77
N GLY A 186 8.82 -19.68 -2.34
CA GLY A 186 9.40 -20.19 -3.59
C GLY A 186 10.43 -19.22 -4.11
N ASP A 187 10.69 -19.20 -5.41
CA ASP A 187 11.71 -18.35 -6.02
C ASP A 187 11.16 -17.64 -7.27
N LEU A 188 11.67 -16.46 -7.58
CA LEU A 188 11.56 -15.83 -8.89
C LEU A 188 12.26 -16.68 -9.96
N THR A 189 11.92 -16.52 -11.23
CA THR A 189 12.59 -17.23 -12.33
C THR A 189 14.07 -16.84 -12.45
N THR A 190 14.43 -15.65 -12.05
CA THR A 190 15.80 -15.12 -12.05
C THR A 190 16.07 -14.32 -10.79
N ALA A 191 17.25 -14.54 -10.18
CA ALA A 191 17.72 -13.77 -9.04
C ALA A 191 18.02 -12.33 -9.44
N ARG A 192 17.36 -11.34 -8.77
CA ARG A 192 17.45 -9.93 -9.14
C ARG A 192 17.00 -9.00 -8.02
N TYR A 193 17.48 -7.76 -8.02
CA TYR A 193 17.07 -6.71 -7.10
C TYR A 193 16.54 -5.47 -7.83
N GLY A 194 15.95 -4.54 -7.08
CA GLY A 194 15.31 -3.37 -7.69
C GLY A 194 14.04 -3.76 -8.44
N VAL A 195 13.43 -4.87 -8.04
CA VAL A 195 12.14 -5.34 -8.55
C VAL A 195 11.01 -4.60 -7.88
N SER A 196 9.94 -4.34 -8.61
CA SER A 196 8.68 -3.89 -8.04
C SER A 196 7.58 -4.92 -8.22
N ALA A 197 6.54 -4.86 -7.38
CA ALA A 197 5.48 -5.85 -7.43
C ALA A 197 4.09 -5.23 -7.31
N CYS A 198 3.13 -5.88 -7.93
CA CYS A 198 1.70 -5.58 -7.85
C CYS A 198 0.89 -6.87 -7.80
N SER A 199 -0.40 -6.79 -7.53
CA SER A 199 -1.23 -7.99 -7.39
C SER A 199 -2.69 -7.79 -7.72
N SER A 200 -3.34 -8.89 -8.09
CA SER A 200 -4.78 -9.10 -7.90
C SER A 200 -5.02 -9.87 -6.59
N PRO A 201 -6.26 -10.14 -6.18
CA PRO A 201 -6.54 -10.97 -5.01
C PRO A 201 -5.92 -12.38 -5.06
N THR A 202 -5.57 -12.87 -6.25
CA THR A 202 -5.10 -14.25 -6.44
C THR A 202 -3.69 -14.37 -6.99
N ARG A 203 -3.20 -13.35 -7.73
CA ARG A 203 -1.92 -13.39 -8.46
C ARG A 203 -1.01 -12.25 -8.03
N GLY A 204 0.21 -12.57 -7.60
CA GLY A 204 1.29 -11.62 -7.39
C GLY A 204 2.20 -11.58 -8.61
N VAL A 205 2.65 -10.39 -9.00
CA VAL A 205 3.46 -10.15 -10.20
C VAL A 205 4.64 -9.28 -9.85
N TRP A 206 5.86 -9.68 -10.27
CA TRP A 206 7.12 -8.93 -10.09
C TRP A 206 7.67 -8.54 -11.45
N GLY A 207 8.02 -7.26 -11.61
CA GLY A 207 8.55 -6.74 -12.87
C GLY A 207 9.90 -6.06 -12.74
N GLY A 208 10.73 -6.19 -13.80
CA GLY A 208 12.02 -5.54 -13.93
C GLY A 208 13.09 -6.05 -12.96
N GLY A 209 14.01 -5.18 -12.62
CA GLY A 209 15.13 -5.44 -11.73
C GLY A 209 16.47 -5.57 -12.46
N GLU A 210 17.52 -5.79 -11.68
CA GLU A 210 18.89 -6.05 -12.15
C GLU A 210 19.32 -7.44 -11.67
N SER A 211 19.81 -8.24 -12.58
CA SER A 211 20.43 -9.55 -12.32
C SER A 211 21.95 -9.43 -12.24
N SER A 212 22.64 -10.55 -12.05
CA SER A 212 24.11 -10.59 -12.06
C SER A 212 24.71 -10.30 -13.44
N VAL A 213 23.89 -10.24 -14.48
CA VAL A 213 24.33 -10.02 -15.86
C VAL A 213 24.03 -8.60 -16.32
N ASP A 214 22.77 -8.14 -16.14
CA ASP A 214 22.31 -6.81 -16.59
C ASP A 214 20.92 -6.48 -16.02
N PHE A 215 20.43 -5.29 -16.32
CA PHE A 215 19.03 -4.91 -16.11
C PHE A 215 18.12 -5.81 -16.93
N THR A 216 16.95 -6.12 -16.39
CA THR A 216 16.01 -7.03 -17.03
C THR A 216 14.64 -6.36 -17.25
N ASN A 217 13.90 -6.89 -18.22
CA ASN A 217 12.51 -6.56 -18.46
C ASN A 217 11.56 -7.69 -18.01
N ILE A 218 12.07 -8.76 -17.44
CA ILE A 218 11.31 -9.95 -17.05
C ILE A 218 10.16 -9.57 -16.11
N ILE A 219 8.99 -10.13 -16.39
CA ILE A 219 7.86 -10.13 -15.47
C ILE A 219 7.57 -11.56 -15.04
N ASP A 220 7.60 -11.81 -13.73
CA ASP A 220 7.25 -13.09 -13.12
C ASP A 220 5.92 -13.03 -12.38
N TYR A 221 5.24 -14.17 -12.23
CA TYR A 221 4.04 -14.26 -11.39
C TYR A 221 3.97 -15.52 -10.56
N VAL A 222 3.21 -15.42 -9.45
CA VAL A 222 2.84 -16.54 -8.59
C VAL A 222 1.33 -16.55 -8.32
N THR A 223 0.78 -17.71 -7.94
CA THR A 223 -0.54 -17.80 -7.30
C THR A 223 -0.35 -17.59 -5.80
N ILE A 224 -0.87 -16.50 -5.23
CA ILE A 224 -0.60 -16.10 -3.83
C ILE A 224 -1.08 -17.14 -2.81
N ALA A 225 -2.17 -17.85 -3.10
CA ALA A 225 -2.78 -18.81 -2.17
C ALA A 225 -1.93 -20.09 -1.95
N SER A 226 -1.06 -20.45 -2.89
CA SER A 226 -0.22 -21.66 -2.84
C SER A 226 1.26 -21.33 -2.97
N THR A 227 2.10 -21.90 -2.10
CA THR A 227 3.56 -21.77 -2.21
C THR A 227 4.07 -22.47 -3.47
N GLY A 228 5.12 -21.92 -4.07
CA GLY A 228 5.78 -22.44 -5.27
C GLY A 228 6.56 -21.34 -5.98
N SER A 229 7.49 -21.74 -6.83
CA SER A 229 8.30 -20.79 -7.60
C SER A 229 7.46 -20.09 -8.68
N ALA A 230 7.89 -18.90 -9.04
CA ALA A 230 7.24 -18.08 -10.05
C ALA A 230 7.35 -18.71 -11.45
N SER A 231 6.42 -18.33 -12.30
CA SER A 231 6.43 -18.61 -13.72
C SER A 231 6.61 -17.31 -14.51
N ASP A 232 7.13 -17.42 -15.71
CA ASP A 232 7.22 -16.30 -16.64
C ASP A 232 5.82 -15.76 -16.97
N PHE A 233 5.68 -14.43 -16.90
CA PHE A 233 4.46 -13.71 -17.25
C PHE A 233 4.58 -13.03 -18.61
N GLY A 234 5.77 -12.54 -18.95
CA GLY A 234 6.09 -11.73 -20.12
C GLY A 234 7.13 -10.66 -19.78
N ASP A 235 7.16 -9.57 -20.54
CA ASP A 235 8.20 -8.55 -20.44
C ASP A 235 7.63 -7.14 -20.25
N LEU A 236 8.35 -6.29 -19.50
CA LEU A 236 8.23 -4.84 -19.57
C LEU A 236 8.65 -4.34 -20.96
N ILE A 237 8.20 -3.15 -21.35
CA ILE A 237 8.54 -2.55 -22.65
C ILE A 237 10.06 -2.37 -22.80
N THR A 238 10.73 -2.02 -21.70
CA THR A 238 12.20 -1.82 -21.68
C THR A 238 12.79 -2.46 -20.44
N VAL A 239 14.09 -2.80 -20.50
CA VAL A 239 14.85 -3.19 -19.31
C VAL A 239 14.85 -2.06 -18.28
N ALA A 240 14.61 -2.39 -17.02
CA ALA A 240 14.36 -1.40 -15.99
C ALA A 240 14.62 -1.94 -14.61
N ARG A 241 15.16 -1.13 -13.70
CA ARG A 241 15.20 -1.43 -12.27
C ARG A 241 14.70 -0.25 -11.45
N ASP A 242 14.43 -0.51 -10.17
CA ASP A 242 13.98 0.52 -9.22
C ASP A 242 12.68 1.21 -9.70
N THR A 243 11.85 0.49 -10.46
CA THR A 243 10.50 0.90 -10.82
C THR A 243 9.63 0.98 -9.57
N THR A 244 8.49 1.62 -9.68
CA THR A 244 7.42 1.50 -8.67
C THR A 244 6.20 0.84 -9.27
N ALA A 245 5.44 0.09 -8.47
CA ALA A 245 4.26 -0.61 -8.98
C ALA A 245 3.08 -0.56 -8.02
N CYS A 246 1.88 -0.55 -8.60
CA CYS A 246 0.61 -0.69 -7.90
C CYS A 246 -0.45 -1.26 -8.85
N SER A 247 -1.64 -1.54 -8.37
CA SER A 247 -2.66 -2.20 -9.19
C SER A 247 -4.09 -1.96 -8.72
N SER A 248 -5.03 -2.10 -9.66
CA SER A 248 -6.39 -2.55 -9.35
C SER A 248 -6.42 -4.09 -9.34
N SER A 249 -7.59 -4.68 -9.08
CA SER A 249 -7.77 -6.14 -9.14
C SER A 249 -7.51 -6.75 -10.53
N THR A 250 -7.47 -5.95 -11.59
CA THR A 250 -7.35 -6.43 -12.98
C THR A 250 -6.11 -5.92 -13.71
N ARG A 251 -5.64 -4.71 -13.40
CA ARG A 251 -4.55 -4.04 -14.11
C ARG A 251 -3.42 -3.70 -13.15
N GLY A 252 -2.20 -4.16 -13.46
CA GLY A 252 -0.97 -3.78 -12.80
C GLY A 252 -0.28 -2.65 -13.57
N LEU A 253 0.24 -1.66 -12.86
CA LEU A 253 1.01 -0.53 -13.39
C LEU A 253 2.43 -0.60 -12.86
N PHE A 254 3.39 -0.35 -13.76
CA PHE A 254 4.80 -0.16 -13.45
C PHE A 254 5.21 1.22 -13.94
N ALA A 255 5.80 2.05 -13.10
CA ALA A 255 6.06 3.44 -13.43
C ALA A 255 7.46 3.89 -13.01
N GLY A 256 8.05 4.80 -13.77
CA GLY A 256 9.38 5.33 -13.57
C GLY A 256 10.43 4.22 -13.51
N ASN A 257 11.65 4.49 -13.82
CA ASN A 257 12.71 3.50 -13.69
C ASN A 257 14.10 4.13 -13.79
N SER A 258 15.11 3.39 -13.36
CA SER A 258 16.49 3.59 -13.75
C SER A 258 16.77 2.74 -15.00
N THR A 259 17.40 3.36 -16.00
CA THR A 259 17.84 2.70 -17.23
C THR A 259 19.34 2.38 -17.17
N PRO A 260 19.85 1.48 -18.01
CA PRO A 260 21.27 1.16 -18.04
C PRO A 260 22.17 2.38 -18.25
N PRO A 261 23.42 2.35 -17.75
CA PRO A 261 24.39 3.43 -17.96
C PRO A 261 24.56 3.77 -19.45
N GLY A 262 24.64 5.08 -19.77
CA GLY A 262 24.80 5.57 -21.13
C GLY A 262 23.49 5.95 -21.84
N THR A 263 22.35 5.76 -21.18
CA THR A 263 21.04 6.26 -21.62
C THR A 263 20.55 7.38 -20.68
N THR A 264 19.37 7.94 -20.91
CA THR A 264 18.74 8.86 -19.96
C THR A 264 18.59 8.14 -18.61
N PRO A 265 19.11 8.69 -17.49
CA PRO A 265 19.27 7.92 -16.27
C PRO A 265 17.93 7.53 -15.61
N TYR A 266 16.85 8.26 -15.90
CA TYR A 266 15.52 8.04 -15.34
C TYR A 266 14.46 8.13 -16.44
N SER A 267 13.29 7.55 -16.17
CA SER A 267 12.16 7.53 -17.09
C SER A 267 10.89 7.97 -16.38
N ASN A 268 9.97 8.58 -17.13
CA ASN A 268 8.61 8.90 -16.70
C ASN A 268 7.56 7.90 -17.20
N VAL A 269 7.94 6.91 -17.99
CA VAL A 269 7.01 5.97 -18.60
C VAL A 269 6.22 5.21 -17.55
N ILE A 270 4.90 5.16 -17.73
CA ILE A 270 3.99 4.24 -17.04
C ILE A 270 3.61 3.16 -18.05
N GLN A 271 3.74 1.92 -17.67
CA GLN A 271 3.33 0.78 -18.48
C GLN A 271 2.39 -0.13 -17.67
N TYR A 272 1.55 -0.89 -18.35
CA TYR A 272 0.56 -1.74 -17.67
C TYR A 272 0.48 -3.15 -18.22
N ILE A 273 0.00 -4.05 -17.37
CA ILE A 273 -0.35 -5.43 -17.69
C ILE A 273 -1.80 -5.72 -17.29
N THR A 274 -2.40 -6.70 -17.93
CA THR A 274 -3.64 -7.34 -17.46
C THR A 274 -3.27 -8.52 -16.57
N ILE A 275 -3.45 -8.42 -15.25
CA ILE A 275 -2.91 -9.38 -14.27
C ILE A 275 -3.44 -10.81 -14.50
N ALA A 276 -4.67 -10.96 -14.99
CA ALA A 276 -5.29 -12.28 -15.19
C ALA A 276 -4.68 -13.11 -16.33
N SER A 277 -4.03 -12.48 -17.31
CA SER A 277 -3.46 -13.14 -18.49
C SER A 277 -1.99 -12.78 -18.67
N ALA A 278 -1.13 -13.78 -18.82
CA ALA A 278 0.28 -13.58 -19.15
C ALA A 278 0.43 -12.88 -20.52
N GLY A 279 1.43 -12.02 -20.62
CA GLY A 279 1.73 -11.22 -21.81
C GLY A 279 2.58 -10.01 -21.47
N ASN A 280 3.13 -9.38 -22.49
CA ASN A 280 4.00 -8.23 -22.34
C ASN A 280 3.23 -6.99 -21.89
N ALA A 281 3.94 -6.09 -21.21
CA ALA A 281 3.41 -4.80 -20.82
C ALA A 281 3.14 -3.91 -22.05
N THR A 282 2.19 -3.01 -21.90
CA THR A 282 1.79 -2.03 -22.91
C THR A 282 1.95 -0.63 -22.33
N ASP A 283 2.23 0.35 -23.19
CA ASP A 283 2.30 1.76 -22.79
C ASP A 283 0.98 2.23 -22.20
N PHE A 284 1.07 2.94 -21.07
CA PHE A 284 -0.07 3.54 -20.38
C PHE A 284 -0.09 5.06 -20.53
N GLY A 285 1.08 5.69 -20.51
CA GLY A 285 1.30 7.13 -20.48
C GLY A 285 2.51 7.49 -19.64
N ASP A 286 2.60 8.72 -19.15
CA ASP A 286 3.79 9.25 -18.46
C ASP A 286 3.47 9.80 -17.07
N LEU A 287 4.43 9.69 -16.15
CA LEU A 287 4.46 10.47 -14.91
C LEU A 287 4.66 11.97 -15.22
N THR A 288 4.34 12.83 -14.26
CA THR A 288 4.57 14.28 -14.39
C THR A 288 6.05 14.66 -14.49
N GLN A 289 6.96 13.77 -14.09
CA GLN A 289 8.42 13.96 -14.13
C GLN A 289 9.16 12.62 -14.22
N GLU A 290 10.37 12.63 -14.79
CA GLU A 290 11.26 11.47 -14.81
C GLU A 290 11.66 11.11 -13.38
N THR A 291 11.28 9.92 -12.89
CA THR A 291 11.43 9.56 -11.48
C THR A 291 11.82 8.10 -11.33
N VAL A 292 12.63 7.81 -10.32
CA VAL A 292 13.02 6.46 -9.91
C VAL A 292 12.83 6.30 -8.40
N ARG A 293 12.51 5.08 -7.95
CA ARG A 293 12.36 4.74 -6.52
C ARG A 293 11.28 5.56 -5.81
N ALA A 294 10.20 5.89 -6.51
CA ALA A 294 9.00 6.44 -5.90
C ALA A 294 8.27 5.38 -5.08
N GLY A 295 7.40 5.79 -4.16
CA GLY A 295 6.39 4.91 -3.57
C GLY A 295 5.12 4.89 -4.43
N ALA A 296 4.38 3.79 -4.44
CA ALA A 296 3.08 3.74 -5.12
C ALA A 296 1.98 3.17 -4.23
N CYS A 297 0.83 3.85 -4.26
CA CYS A 297 -0.40 3.43 -3.60
C CYS A 297 -1.52 3.34 -4.63
N SER A 298 -2.55 2.54 -4.35
CA SER A 298 -3.70 2.46 -5.23
C SER A 298 -5.01 2.18 -4.51
N SER A 299 -6.09 2.56 -5.17
CA SER A 299 -7.43 2.06 -4.91
C SER A 299 -7.89 1.22 -6.12
N ALA A 300 -9.13 0.77 -6.11
CA ALA A 300 -9.72 0.08 -7.26
C ALA A 300 -9.69 0.92 -8.56
N THR A 301 -9.64 2.25 -8.45
CA THR A 301 -9.79 3.16 -9.59
C THR A 301 -8.60 4.07 -9.84
N ARG A 302 -7.83 4.43 -8.81
CA ARG A 302 -6.76 5.42 -8.87
C ARG A 302 -5.44 4.84 -8.40
N ALA A 303 -4.37 5.12 -9.11
CA ALA A 303 -2.98 4.89 -8.70
C ALA A 303 -2.30 6.22 -8.40
N THR A 304 -1.51 6.27 -7.34
CA THR A 304 -0.70 7.43 -6.94
C THR A 304 0.76 7.04 -6.83
N PHE A 305 1.65 7.91 -7.30
CA PHE A 305 3.09 7.73 -7.31
C PHE A 305 3.73 8.93 -6.60
N GLY A 306 4.36 8.71 -5.47
CA GLY A 306 4.83 9.81 -4.61
C GLY A 306 6.30 9.75 -4.29
N GLY A 307 6.94 10.93 -4.25
CA GLY A 307 8.36 11.07 -4.00
C GLY A 307 9.23 10.46 -5.10
N GLY A 308 10.40 9.99 -4.72
CA GLY A 308 11.38 9.42 -5.65
C GLY A 308 12.60 10.31 -5.86
N THR A 309 13.46 9.90 -6.78
CA THR A 309 14.69 10.62 -7.16
C THR A 309 14.56 11.13 -8.58
N ILE A 310 14.84 12.40 -8.79
CA ILE A 310 14.85 13.11 -10.06
C ILE A 310 16.21 13.77 -10.25
N SER A 311 16.89 13.55 -11.36
CA SER A 311 18.17 14.23 -11.70
C SER A 311 19.15 14.33 -10.52
N GLY A 312 19.22 13.28 -9.67
CA GLY A 312 20.12 13.23 -8.50
C GLY A 312 19.59 13.89 -7.22
N ALA A 313 18.42 14.51 -7.22
CA ALA A 313 17.74 15.08 -6.07
C ALA A 313 16.47 14.28 -5.74
N THR A 314 15.98 14.39 -4.51
CA THR A 314 14.68 13.81 -4.13
C THR A 314 13.55 14.80 -4.40
N THR A 315 12.35 14.29 -4.66
CA THR A 315 11.12 15.07 -4.86
C THR A 315 10.07 14.72 -3.80
N ASN A 316 9.12 15.63 -3.57
CA ASN A 316 7.93 15.39 -2.75
C ASN A 316 6.65 15.26 -3.58
N VAL A 317 6.71 15.49 -4.88
CA VAL A 317 5.53 15.47 -5.76
C VAL A 317 4.85 14.10 -5.74
N ILE A 318 3.52 14.12 -5.63
CA ILE A 318 2.67 12.95 -5.82
C ILE A 318 1.89 13.14 -7.12
N SER A 319 2.05 12.21 -8.04
CA SER A 319 1.27 12.15 -9.30
C SER A 319 0.21 11.07 -9.21
N TYR A 320 -0.88 11.16 -10.01
CA TYR A 320 -1.89 10.11 -10.07
C TYR A 320 -2.42 9.87 -11.47
N VAL A 321 -2.96 8.65 -11.66
CA VAL A 321 -3.69 8.24 -12.86
C VAL A 321 -4.98 7.52 -12.50
N THR A 322 -5.94 7.50 -13.43
CA THR A 322 -7.11 6.62 -13.36
C THR A 322 -6.73 5.27 -13.98
N ILE A 323 -6.70 4.18 -13.20
CA ILE A 323 -6.14 2.87 -13.64
C ILE A 323 -6.90 2.29 -14.84
N ALA A 324 -8.19 2.53 -14.96
CA ALA A 324 -9.02 1.93 -16.02
C ALA A 324 -8.76 2.51 -17.42
N SER A 325 -8.24 3.72 -17.53
CA SER A 325 -7.99 4.42 -18.80
C SER A 325 -6.55 4.85 -18.93
N THR A 326 -5.93 4.57 -20.07
CA THR A 326 -4.57 5.03 -20.41
C THR A 326 -4.52 6.55 -20.53
N GLY A 327 -3.39 7.15 -20.17
CA GLY A 327 -3.15 8.59 -20.22
C GLY A 327 -2.08 9.01 -19.22
N ASN A 328 -1.60 10.22 -19.40
CA ASN A 328 -0.55 10.79 -18.56
C ASN A 328 -1.06 11.09 -17.15
N ALA A 329 -0.17 11.01 -16.19
CA ALA A 329 -0.43 11.37 -14.81
C ALA A 329 -0.65 12.88 -14.67
N THR A 330 -1.43 13.22 -13.66
CA THR A 330 -1.66 14.60 -13.23
C THR A 330 -1.20 14.78 -11.79
N ASP A 331 -0.99 16.01 -11.39
CA ASP A 331 -0.61 16.36 -10.03
C ASP A 331 -1.70 15.94 -9.03
N PHE A 332 -1.28 15.30 -7.94
CA PHE A 332 -2.15 14.92 -6.83
C PHE A 332 -1.96 15.86 -5.63
N GLY A 333 -0.73 16.29 -5.37
CA GLY A 333 -0.26 17.04 -4.22
C GLY A 333 1.14 16.62 -3.83
N ASP A 334 1.56 16.88 -2.60
CA ASP A 334 2.94 16.70 -2.13
C ASP A 334 3.02 15.83 -0.87
N LEU A 335 4.12 15.07 -0.71
CA LEU A 335 4.56 14.52 0.57
C LEU A 335 4.98 15.66 1.50
N THR A 336 5.01 15.42 2.80
CA THR A 336 5.45 16.41 3.79
C THR A 336 6.92 16.83 3.62
N THR A 337 7.75 15.91 3.07
CA THR A 337 9.17 16.17 2.77
C THR A 337 9.60 15.44 1.51
N SER A 338 10.60 16.00 0.79
CA SER A 338 11.21 15.36 -0.38
C SER A 338 11.97 14.10 0.02
N ARG A 339 11.59 12.94 -0.51
CA ARG A 339 12.19 11.64 -0.18
C ARG A 339 12.16 10.71 -1.39
N GLY A 340 13.17 9.84 -1.50
CA GLY A 340 13.23 8.79 -2.51
C GLY A 340 13.52 7.42 -1.88
N SER A 341 13.38 6.35 -2.64
CA SER A 341 13.53 4.97 -2.15
C SER A 341 12.48 4.58 -1.10
N LEU A 342 11.24 4.98 -1.35
CA LEU A 342 10.10 4.77 -0.47
C LEU A 342 9.53 3.35 -0.61
N GLY A 343 9.01 2.82 0.52
CA GLY A 343 7.98 1.79 0.48
C GLY A 343 6.60 2.44 0.59
N ALA A 344 5.60 1.87 -0.06
CA ALA A 344 4.24 2.39 0.05
C ALA A 344 3.20 1.27 -0.02
N CYS A 345 2.12 1.45 0.70
CA CYS A 345 1.00 0.50 0.74
C CYS A 345 -0.33 1.24 0.93
N SER A 346 -1.43 0.58 0.63
CA SER A 346 -2.76 1.18 0.72
C SER A 346 -3.81 0.21 1.22
N SER A 347 -4.82 0.75 1.93
CA SER A 347 -5.95 -0.02 2.47
C SER A 347 -6.92 -0.56 1.41
N SER A 348 -6.69 -0.24 0.13
CA SER A 348 -7.61 -0.55 -0.97
C SER A 348 -6.90 -0.85 -2.30
N ASN A 349 -5.73 -1.47 -2.25
CA ASN A 349 -4.98 -1.88 -3.45
C ASN A 349 -5.62 -3.07 -4.19
N GLY A 350 -5.06 -3.47 -5.33
CA GLY A 350 -5.57 -4.56 -6.16
C GLY A 350 -5.61 -5.93 -5.50
N GLY A 351 -4.81 -6.14 -4.45
CA GLY A 351 -4.80 -7.38 -3.65
C GLY A 351 -5.85 -7.41 -2.53
N VAL A 352 -6.52 -6.30 -2.27
CA VAL A 352 -7.56 -6.16 -1.23
C VAL A 352 -8.86 -5.66 -1.87
N GLN A 353 -9.87 -6.49 -1.87
CA GLN A 353 -11.20 -6.27 -2.46
C GLN A 353 -12.28 -6.64 -1.44
#